data_408b832579cf4b12dfb380fc97c646a9
#
_entry.id   408b832579cf4b12dfb380fc97c646a9
#
_cell.length_a   1.000
_cell.length_b   1.000
_cell.length_c   1.000
_cell.angle_alpha   90.00
_cell.angle_beta   90.00
_cell.angle_gamma   90.00
#
_symmetry.space_group_name_H-M   'P 1'
#
loop_
_entity.id
_entity.type
_entity.pdbx_description
1 polymer ?
#
loop_
_entity_poly.entity_id
_entity_poly.type
_entity_poly.pdbx_seq_one_letter_code
_entity_poly.pdbx_strand_id
1 'polypeptide(L)'
;GLEGRVPLLDPEVIEAYWELPAEWRHPKYKGIEKWWLRKAFDGMGLLPDEVLWRKKEAFSDGISSKEKSWYEIIQDDCEKTVSDEAMNQSKTDWPHNTPTTKEAYHFRKIFTEKFGVNRHTILPNYWLPKWNKDGSEINKYTDPSARFLDVYND
;
A
#
# COMPACT_ATOMS: atom_id res chain seq x y z
N GLY A 1 -26.14 0.15 -3.42
CA GLY A 1 -24.98 0.22 -2.56
C GLY A 1 -24.53 -1.13 -2.03
N LEU A 2 -23.30 -1.18 -1.55
CA LEU A 2 -22.75 -2.34 -0.87
C LEU A 2 -22.56 -1.99 0.62
N GLU A 3 -22.90 -2.93 1.50
CA GLU A 3 -22.62 -2.82 2.93
C GLU A 3 -21.45 -3.73 3.29
N GLY A 4 -20.37 -3.15 3.85
CA GLY A 4 -19.24 -3.92 4.37
C GLY A 4 -19.61 -4.64 5.66
N ARG A 5 -19.30 -5.93 5.76
CA ARG A 5 -19.41 -6.72 6.98
C ARG A 5 -18.02 -7.08 7.48
N VAL A 6 -17.78 -6.90 8.75
CA VAL A 6 -16.46 -7.09 9.38
C VAL A 6 -16.59 -8.08 10.55
N PRO A 7 -16.66 -9.39 10.28
CA PRO A 7 -16.88 -10.41 11.32
C PRO A 7 -15.86 -10.39 12.45
N LEU A 8 -14.61 -9.96 12.15
CA LEU A 8 -13.54 -9.86 13.17
C LEU A 8 -13.68 -8.65 14.12
N LEU A 9 -14.69 -7.78 13.90
CA LEU A 9 -15.06 -6.70 14.82
C LEU A 9 -16.28 -7.06 15.66
N ASP A 10 -16.76 -8.28 15.59
CA ASP A 10 -17.79 -8.78 16.50
C ASP A 10 -17.27 -8.76 17.94
N PRO A 11 -18.03 -8.21 18.92
CA PRO A 11 -17.59 -8.11 20.30
C PRO A 11 -17.16 -9.45 20.91
N GLU A 12 -17.89 -10.54 20.65
CA GLU A 12 -17.55 -11.86 21.17
C GLU A 12 -16.20 -12.36 20.62
N VAL A 13 -15.91 -12.09 19.34
CA VAL A 13 -14.63 -12.44 18.73
C VAL A 13 -13.50 -11.61 19.34
N ILE A 14 -13.75 -10.30 19.57
CA ILE A 14 -12.78 -9.42 20.19
C ILE A 14 -12.48 -9.85 21.62
N GLU A 15 -13.49 -10.13 22.42
CA GLU A 15 -13.35 -10.59 23.80
C GLU A 15 -12.54 -11.90 23.86
N ALA A 16 -12.95 -12.91 23.10
CA ALA A 16 -12.23 -14.19 23.02
C ALA A 16 -10.76 -14.02 22.61
N TYR A 17 -10.47 -13.11 21.69
CA TYR A 17 -9.09 -12.81 21.29
C TYR A 17 -8.30 -12.11 22.40
N TRP A 18 -8.92 -11.21 23.15
CA TRP A 18 -8.26 -10.47 24.23
C TRP A 18 -8.04 -11.33 25.48
N GLU A 19 -8.76 -12.43 25.67
CA GLU A 19 -8.52 -13.41 26.73
C GLU A 19 -7.21 -14.21 26.53
N LEU A 20 -6.69 -14.24 25.29
CA LEU A 20 -5.39 -14.88 25.03
C LEU A 20 -4.26 -14.09 25.70
N PRO A 21 -3.25 -14.75 26.27
CA PRO A 21 -2.03 -14.09 26.77
C PRO A 21 -1.40 -13.20 25.71
N ALA A 22 -0.79 -12.09 26.12
CA ALA A 22 -0.20 -11.10 25.20
C ALA A 22 0.89 -11.72 24.31
N GLU A 23 1.71 -12.60 24.86
CA GLU A 23 2.74 -13.34 24.12
C GLU A 23 2.18 -14.24 23.04
N TRP A 24 0.95 -14.76 23.23
CA TRP A 24 0.29 -15.61 22.23
C TRP A 24 -0.34 -14.80 21.09
N ARG A 25 -0.60 -13.52 21.35
CA ARG A 25 -1.12 -12.57 20.34
C ARG A 25 0.00 -11.94 19.51
N HIS A 26 1.27 -12.19 19.87
CA HIS A 26 2.40 -11.66 19.16
C HIS A 26 2.42 -12.10 17.68
N PRO A 27 2.70 -11.23 16.71
CA PRO A 27 2.69 -11.58 15.28
C PRO A 27 3.63 -12.73 14.90
N LYS A 28 4.74 -12.91 15.62
CA LYS A 28 5.70 -13.99 15.41
C LYS A 28 5.40 -15.25 16.26
N TYR A 29 4.26 -15.30 16.94
CA TYR A 29 3.89 -16.50 17.70
C TYR A 29 3.82 -17.72 16.78
N LYS A 30 4.57 -18.78 17.12
CA LYS A 30 4.71 -19.97 16.27
C LYS A 30 5.24 -19.71 14.85
N GLY A 31 5.95 -18.59 14.64
CA GLY A 31 6.61 -18.27 13.36
C GLY A 31 5.70 -17.83 12.23
N ILE A 32 4.40 -17.60 12.50
CA ILE A 32 3.46 -17.16 11.47
C ILE A 32 2.42 -16.20 12.04
N GLU A 33 2.15 -15.11 11.32
CA GLU A 33 1.09 -14.17 11.70
C GLU A 33 -0.28 -14.81 11.76
N LYS A 34 -1.10 -14.33 12.69
CA LYS A 34 -2.49 -14.77 12.87
C LYS A 34 -2.62 -16.26 13.13
N TRP A 35 -1.65 -16.84 13.82
CA TRP A 35 -1.58 -18.29 14.07
C TRP A 35 -2.89 -18.83 14.65
N TRP A 36 -3.46 -18.16 15.66
CA TRP A 36 -4.70 -18.60 16.31
C TRP A 36 -5.90 -18.59 15.37
N LEU A 37 -6.03 -17.55 14.55
CA LEU A 37 -7.09 -17.49 13.55
C LEU A 37 -6.96 -18.63 12.54
N ARG A 38 -5.75 -18.91 12.08
CA ARG A 38 -5.48 -20.02 11.16
C ARG A 38 -5.76 -21.36 11.83
N LYS A 39 -5.33 -21.53 13.08
CA LYS A 39 -5.54 -22.76 13.84
C LYS A 39 -7.01 -23.04 14.12
N ALA A 40 -7.83 -22.02 14.27
CA ALA A 40 -9.28 -22.17 14.42
C ALA A 40 -9.94 -22.84 13.21
N PHE A 41 -9.39 -22.65 12.01
CA PHE A 41 -9.90 -23.27 10.77
C PHE A 41 -9.15 -24.55 10.36
N ASP A 42 -8.07 -24.87 11.05
CA ASP A 42 -7.25 -26.03 10.77
C ASP A 42 -8.03 -27.34 10.98
N GLY A 43 -7.96 -28.23 10.00
CA GLY A 43 -8.68 -29.50 10.03
C GLY A 43 -10.19 -29.44 9.75
N MET A 44 -10.75 -28.25 9.51
CA MET A 44 -12.18 -28.10 9.18
C MET A 44 -12.49 -28.37 7.69
N GLY A 45 -11.47 -28.49 6.83
CA GLY A 45 -11.67 -28.68 5.39
C GLY A 45 -12.28 -27.48 4.65
N LEU A 46 -12.33 -26.30 5.27
CA LEU A 46 -12.90 -25.08 4.68
C LEU A 46 -11.93 -24.37 3.75
N LEU A 47 -10.64 -24.49 3.98
CA LEU A 47 -9.57 -23.88 3.20
C LEU A 47 -8.49 -24.92 2.91
N PRO A 48 -7.91 -24.93 1.70
CA PRO A 48 -6.70 -25.69 1.42
C PRO A 48 -5.53 -25.22 2.32
N ASP A 49 -4.65 -26.14 2.71
CA ASP A 49 -3.51 -25.82 3.58
C ASP A 49 -2.59 -24.76 2.98
N GLU A 50 -2.39 -24.77 1.67
CA GLU A 50 -1.58 -23.78 0.95
C GLU A 50 -2.14 -22.35 1.11
N VAL A 51 -3.45 -22.20 1.31
CA VAL A 51 -4.11 -20.91 1.58
C VAL A 51 -4.10 -20.61 3.07
N LEU A 52 -4.47 -21.58 3.90
CA LEU A 52 -4.59 -21.42 5.34
C LEU A 52 -3.27 -21.04 5.99
N TRP A 53 -2.17 -21.66 5.58
CA TRP A 53 -0.83 -21.49 6.14
C TRP A 53 0.11 -20.64 5.30
N ARG A 54 -0.42 -19.98 4.27
CA ARG A 54 0.35 -19.06 3.41
C ARG A 54 0.98 -17.92 4.21
N LYS A 55 2.25 -17.59 3.91
CA LYS A 55 2.88 -16.35 4.43
C LYS A 55 2.02 -15.14 4.00
N LYS A 56 1.81 -14.21 4.94
CA LYS A 56 1.09 -12.98 4.64
C LYS A 56 1.87 -12.15 3.62
N GLU A 57 1.15 -11.63 2.66
CA GLU A 57 1.64 -10.62 1.72
C GLU A 57 0.62 -9.49 1.61
N ALA A 58 1.10 -8.26 1.41
CA ALA A 58 0.22 -7.17 1.03
C ALA A 58 -0.38 -7.44 -0.36
N PHE A 59 -1.55 -6.89 -0.64
CA PHE A 59 -2.19 -7.10 -1.94
C PHE A 59 -1.30 -6.65 -3.11
N SER A 60 -0.64 -5.50 -2.96
CA SER A 60 0.33 -4.99 -3.95
C SER A 60 1.49 -5.95 -4.20
N ASP A 61 1.96 -6.64 -3.15
CA ASP A 61 3.06 -7.61 -3.27
C ASP A 61 2.60 -8.90 -3.94
N GLY A 62 1.37 -9.32 -3.67
CA GLY A 62 0.78 -10.53 -4.26
C GLY A 62 0.51 -10.42 -5.77
N ILE A 63 0.34 -9.20 -6.29
CA ILE A 63 0.14 -8.95 -7.73
C ILE A 63 1.41 -8.46 -8.44
N SER A 64 2.48 -8.17 -7.69
CA SER A 64 3.78 -7.73 -8.22
C SER A 64 4.77 -8.90 -8.26
N SER A 65 5.70 -8.89 -9.22
CA SER A 65 6.81 -9.84 -9.17
C SER A 65 7.75 -9.52 -8.02
N LYS A 66 8.58 -10.49 -7.61
CA LYS A 66 9.63 -10.26 -6.61
C LYS A 66 10.78 -9.43 -7.15
N GLU A 67 10.97 -9.45 -8.47
CA GLU A 67 12.05 -8.74 -9.15
C GLU A 67 11.71 -7.27 -9.38
N LYS A 68 10.42 -6.95 -9.57
CA LYS A 68 9.99 -5.58 -9.88
C LYS A 68 8.61 -5.30 -9.32
N SER A 69 8.52 -4.29 -8.49
CA SER A 69 7.26 -3.88 -7.87
C SER A 69 6.36 -3.11 -8.86
N TRP A 70 5.08 -3.12 -8.59
CA TRP A 70 4.10 -2.38 -9.39
C TRP A 70 4.43 -0.88 -9.50
N TYR A 71 4.87 -0.26 -8.41
CA TYR A 71 5.21 1.16 -8.41
C TYR A 71 6.43 1.46 -9.28
N GLU A 72 7.44 0.59 -9.29
CA GLU A 72 8.61 0.76 -10.16
C GLU A 72 8.24 0.68 -11.64
N ILE A 73 7.29 -0.19 -12.00
CA ILE A 73 6.76 -0.29 -13.37
C ILE A 73 6.12 1.05 -13.78
N ILE A 74 5.28 1.62 -12.90
CA ILE A 74 4.64 2.91 -13.17
C ILE A 74 5.66 4.03 -13.27
N GLN A 75 6.63 4.08 -12.35
CA GLN A 75 7.69 5.11 -12.40
C GLN A 75 8.53 5.02 -13.67
N ASP A 76 8.93 3.82 -14.06
CA ASP A 76 9.68 3.59 -15.32
C ASP A 76 8.89 4.03 -16.56
N ASP A 77 7.59 3.84 -16.57
CA ASP A 77 6.74 4.29 -17.67
C ASP A 77 6.63 5.82 -17.67
N CYS A 78 6.45 6.42 -16.50
CA CYS A 78 6.42 7.88 -16.36
C CYS A 78 7.75 8.53 -16.73
N GLU A 79 8.88 7.90 -16.41
CA GLU A 79 10.21 8.41 -16.82
C GLU A 79 10.37 8.47 -18.35
N LYS A 80 9.75 7.56 -19.09
CA LYS A 80 9.78 7.53 -20.56
C LYS A 80 8.79 8.50 -21.21
N THR A 81 7.65 8.72 -20.56
CA THR A 81 6.52 9.44 -21.15
C THR A 81 6.44 10.92 -20.75
N VAL A 82 7.08 11.30 -19.64
CA VAL A 82 7.09 12.67 -19.12
C VAL A 82 8.49 13.27 -19.29
N SER A 83 8.61 14.33 -20.10
CA SER A 83 9.88 15.01 -20.30
C SER A 83 10.23 15.95 -19.14
N ASP A 84 11.51 16.31 -19.04
CA ASP A 84 11.99 17.25 -18.03
C ASP A 84 11.47 18.67 -18.30
N GLU A 85 11.27 19.03 -19.57
CA GLU A 85 10.67 20.30 -19.98
C GLU A 85 9.23 20.38 -19.46
N ALA A 86 8.44 19.32 -19.60
CA ALA A 86 7.08 19.26 -19.09
C ALA A 86 7.05 19.39 -17.56
N MET A 87 7.98 18.74 -16.86
CA MET A 87 8.15 18.89 -15.40
C MET A 87 8.48 20.34 -15.02
N ASN A 88 9.35 20.99 -15.75
CA ASN A 88 9.67 22.39 -15.48
C ASN A 88 8.50 23.32 -15.77
N GLN A 89 7.77 23.10 -16.86
CA GLN A 89 6.59 23.88 -17.22
C GLN A 89 5.47 23.75 -16.19
N SER A 90 5.35 22.59 -15.55
CA SER A 90 4.31 22.34 -14.54
C SER A 90 4.36 23.29 -13.34
N LYS A 91 5.52 23.87 -13.05
CA LYS A 91 5.69 24.87 -11.98
C LYS A 91 4.90 26.15 -12.27
N THR A 92 4.76 26.48 -13.56
CA THR A 92 3.97 27.63 -14.02
C THR A 92 2.51 27.25 -14.21
N ASP A 93 2.24 26.09 -14.81
CA ASP A 93 0.89 25.66 -15.16
C ASP A 93 0.07 25.25 -13.93
N TRP A 94 0.75 24.68 -12.92
CA TRP A 94 0.14 24.17 -11.69
C TRP A 94 0.86 24.66 -10.43
N PRO A 95 0.80 25.96 -10.11
CA PRO A 95 1.51 26.51 -8.93
C PRO A 95 0.95 25.98 -7.61
N HIS A 96 -0.31 25.54 -7.58
CA HIS A 96 -0.91 24.91 -6.41
C HIS A 96 -0.64 23.40 -6.44
N ASN A 97 0.00 22.86 -5.40
CA ASN A 97 0.39 21.45 -5.31
C ASN A 97 1.18 20.99 -6.56
N THR A 98 2.21 21.73 -6.91
CA THR A 98 3.08 21.44 -8.05
C THR A 98 3.64 20.01 -7.96
N PRO A 99 3.55 19.21 -9.01
CA PRO A 99 4.14 17.86 -9.01
C PRO A 99 5.65 17.91 -8.80
N THR A 100 6.17 17.05 -7.93
CA THR A 100 7.61 16.93 -7.64
C THR A 100 8.25 15.72 -8.31
N THR A 101 7.45 14.78 -8.85
CA THR A 101 7.91 13.60 -9.57
C THR A 101 7.17 13.47 -10.89
N LYS A 102 7.74 12.74 -11.87
CA LYS A 102 7.10 12.45 -13.17
C LYS A 102 5.82 11.65 -13.02
N GLU A 103 5.79 10.72 -12.06
CA GLU A 103 4.57 10.00 -11.70
C GLU A 103 3.47 10.95 -11.21
N ALA A 104 3.81 11.85 -10.30
CA ALA A 104 2.89 12.86 -9.80
C ALA A 104 2.39 13.80 -10.91
N TYR A 105 3.28 14.17 -11.84
CA TYR A 105 2.91 14.93 -13.04
C TYR A 105 1.89 14.18 -13.89
N HIS A 106 2.13 12.90 -14.14
CA HIS A 106 1.25 12.03 -14.92
C HIS A 106 -0.17 12.00 -14.32
N PHE A 107 -0.30 11.74 -13.02
CA PHE A 107 -1.59 11.75 -12.36
C PHE A 107 -2.24 13.13 -12.33
N ARG A 108 -1.46 14.20 -12.13
CA ARG A 108 -1.97 15.58 -12.18
C ARG A 108 -2.52 15.93 -13.56
N LYS A 109 -1.83 15.52 -14.61
CA LYS A 109 -2.27 15.71 -16.00
C LYS A 109 -3.62 15.03 -16.24
N ILE A 110 -3.75 13.74 -15.88
CA ILE A 110 -5.01 13.00 -15.99
C ILE A 110 -6.13 13.68 -15.21
N PHE A 111 -5.86 14.12 -13.98
CA PHE A 111 -6.84 14.84 -13.18
C PHE A 111 -7.31 16.12 -13.88
N THR A 112 -6.38 16.91 -14.39
CA THR A 112 -6.69 18.17 -15.07
C THR A 112 -7.49 17.95 -16.36
N GLU A 113 -7.15 16.92 -17.14
CA GLU A 113 -7.88 16.53 -18.35
C GLU A 113 -9.32 16.08 -18.05
N LYS A 114 -9.53 15.35 -16.96
CA LYS A 114 -10.85 14.82 -16.58
C LYS A 114 -11.75 15.84 -15.91
N PHE A 115 -11.20 16.71 -15.05
CA PHE A 115 -11.98 17.59 -14.18
C PHE A 115 -11.83 19.08 -14.54
N GLY A 116 -10.90 19.43 -15.41
CA GLY A 116 -10.62 20.80 -15.84
C GLY A 116 -9.58 21.52 -14.98
N VAL A 117 -8.96 22.54 -15.57
CA VAL A 117 -7.81 23.26 -15.00
C VAL A 117 -8.12 23.98 -13.66
N ASN A 118 -9.36 24.41 -13.48
CA ASN A 118 -9.76 25.18 -12.30
C ASN A 118 -10.18 24.31 -11.09
N ARG A 119 -10.12 22.98 -11.23
CA ARG A 119 -10.54 22.06 -10.16
C ARG A 119 -9.42 21.63 -9.22
N HIS A 120 -8.20 22.06 -9.46
CA HIS A 120 -7.05 21.74 -8.61
C HIS A 120 -7.20 22.22 -7.16
N THR A 121 -7.98 23.27 -6.91
CA THR A 121 -8.22 23.82 -5.56
C THR A 121 -9.05 22.91 -4.66
N ILE A 122 -9.75 21.89 -5.20
CA ILE A 122 -10.44 20.90 -4.38
C ILE A 122 -9.48 19.92 -3.70
N LEU A 123 -8.21 19.89 -4.13
CA LEU A 123 -7.16 19.07 -3.53
C LEU A 123 -6.41 19.92 -2.51
N PRO A 124 -6.72 19.83 -1.20
CA PRO A 124 -6.12 20.71 -0.19
C PRO A 124 -4.62 20.45 -0.03
N ASN A 125 -4.21 19.18 -0.15
CA ASN A 125 -2.84 18.75 0.06
C ASN A 125 -2.39 17.84 -1.08
N TYR A 126 -1.09 17.94 -1.39
CA TYR A 126 -0.42 16.98 -2.24
C TYR A 126 0.17 15.87 -1.35
N TRP A 127 -0.35 14.65 -1.50
CA TRP A 127 0.13 13.52 -0.74
C TRP A 127 1.06 12.67 -1.60
N LEU A 128 2.25 12.39 -1.09
CA LEU A 128 3.17 11.42 -1.65
C LEU A 128 3.41 10.31 -0.64
N PRO A 129 3.48 9.05 -1.10
CA PRO A 129 3.92 7.96 -0.24
C PRO A 129 5.35 8.20 0.24
N LYS A 130 5.68 7.69 1.44
CA LYS A 130 7.01 7.88 2.05
C LYS A 130 8.17 7.30 1.24
N TRP A 131 7.90 6.36 0.35
CA TRP A 131 8.90 5.74 -0.53
C TRP A 131 9.12 6.50 -1.84
N ASN A 132 8.35 7.52 -2.11
CA ASN A 132 8.52 8.30 -3.32
C ASN A 132 9.71 9.26 -3.15
N LYS A 133 10.68 9.18 -4.04
CA LYS A 133 11.89 10.01 -4.02
C LYS A 133 11.56 11.40 -4.54
N ASP A 134 11.07 12.27 -3.69
CA ASP A 134 10.81 13.67 -4.00
C ASP A 134 11.98 14.62 -3.69
N GLY A 135 13.16 14.05 -3.34
CA GLY A 135 14.33 14.80 -2.91
C GLY A 135 14.33 15.16 -1.42
N SER A 136 13.33 14.77 -0.65
CA SER A 136 13.36 14.91 0.80
C SER A 136 14.16 13.77 1.44
N GLU A 137 14.97 14.07 2.46
CA GLU A 137 15.79 13.08 3.20
C GLU A 137 14.97 12.04 3.98
N ILE A 138 13.65 12.11 3.89
CA ILE A 138 12.74 11.30 4.71
C ILE A 138 12.63 9.86 4.21
N ASN A 139 13.18 9.53 3.04
CA ASN A 139 12.98 8.22 2.43
C ASN A 139 14.09 7.22 2.74
N LYS A 140 14.00 6.60 3.91
CA LYS A 140 14.75 5.38 4.24
C LYS A 140 14.24 4.13 3.53
N TYR A 141 13.05 4.17 2.96
CA TYR A 141 12.37 3.02 2.38
C TYR A 141 12.10 3.31 0.90
N THR A 142 12.74 2.54 0.05
CA THR A 142 12.59 2.63 -1.42
C THR A 142 11.50 1.72 -1.97
N ASP A 143 11.01 0.80 -1.16
CA ASP A 143 9.97 -0.17 -1.53
C ASP A 143 8.78 -0.03 -0.57
N PRO A 144 7.56 0.21 -1.10
CA PRO A 144 6.33 0.31 -0.30
C PRO A 144 5.86 -1.04 0.25
N SER A 145 6.49 -2.13 -0.14
CA SER A 145 6.02 -3.46 0.21
C SER A 145 6.19 -3.75 1.70
N ALA A 146 5.28 -4.54 2.26
CA ALA A 146 5.37 -5.03 3.63
C ALA A 146 6.59 -5.94 3.86
N ARG A 147 7.28 -6.33 2.78
CA ARG A 147 8.51 -7.15 2.82
C ARG A 147 9.65 -6.49 3.59
N PHE A 148 9.63 -5.16 3.71
CA PHE A 148 10.64 -4.38 4.47
C PHE A 148 10.35 -4.27 5.96
N LEU A 149 9.20 -4.71 6.42
CA LEU A 149 8.93 -4.75 7.85
C LEU A 149 9.66 -5.96 8.45
N ASP A 150 10.53 -5.71 9.41
CA ASP A 150 11.32 -6.76 10.10
C ASP A 150 10.45 -7.90 10.64
N VAL A 151 9.19 -7.58 10.97
CA VAL A 151 8.22 -8.56 11.44
C VAL A 151 7.86 -9.61 10.39
N TYR A 152 8.13 -9.35 9.11
CA TYR A 152 7.87 -10.26 8.00
C TYR A 152 9.12 -10.88 7.40
N ASN A 153 10.29 -10.41 7.81
CA ASN A 153 11.59 -10.85 7.30
C ASN A 153 12.28 -11.69 8.37
N ASP A 154 12.01 -12.98 8.38
CA ASP A 154 12.80 -14.03 9.05
C ASP A 154 13.04 -15.18 8.05
#